data_94aac727c6cec041a4983cf978ef6661
#
_entry.id   94aac727c6cec041a4983cf978ef6661
#
_cell.length_a   1.000
_cell.length_b   1.000
_cell.length_c   1.000
_cell.angle_alpha   90.00
_cell.angle_beta   90.00
_cell.angle_gamma   90.00
#
_symmetry.space_group_name_H-M   'P 1'
#
loop_
_entity.id
_entity.type
_entity.pdbx_description
1 polymer ?
#
loop_
_entity_poly.entity_id
_entity_poly.type
_entity_poly.pdbx_seq_one_letter_code
_entity_poly.pdbx_strand_id
1 'polypeptide(L)'
;MTKALEDYLEEVHVLILQKGKARVRDVAHDLNVKMPSVVKALAELKKLGLVNQEPYGDIELTAKGRRIAASVLGRHTLLKAFLMKLNVPEEQADNDACLMEHILSATTLDRIRDFVECGGARAKEKSDKNKETK
;
A
#
# COMPACT_ATOMS: atom_id res chain seq x y z
N MET A 1 -12.50 2.76 4.80
CA MET A 1 -12.28 1.58 3.93
C MET A 1 -11.63 0.47 4.75
N THR A 2 -12.03 -0.77 4.54
CA THR A 2 -11.48 -1.90 5.28
C THR A 2 -10.08 -2.28 4.79
N LYS A 3 -9.32 -3.00 5.64
CA LYS A 3 -8.03 -3.56 5.25
C LYS A 3 -8.15 -4.42 3.99
N ALA A 4 -9.16 -5.28 3.92
CA ALA A 4 -9.36 -6.16 2.78
C ALA A 4 -9.56 -5.36 1.48
N LEU A 5 -10.36 -4.30 1.50
CA LEU A 5 -10.58 -3.46 0.33
C LEU A 5 -9.32 -2.72 -0.09
N GLU A 6 -8.53 -2.25 0.88
CA GLU A 6 -7.23 -1.64 0.57
C GLU A 6 -6.28 -2.64 -0.09
N ASP A 7 -6.25 -3.88 0.39
CA ASP A 7 -5.43 -4.94 -0.20
C ASP A 7 -5.83 -5.23 -1.65
N TYR A 8 -7.13 -5.30 -1.94
CA TYR A 8 -7.62 -5.50 -3.30
C TYR A 8 -7.25 -4.33 -4.21
N LEU A 9 -7.43 -3.12 -3.71
CA LEU A 9 -7.12 -1.90 -4.47
C LEU A 9 -5.62 -1.81 -4.78
N GLU A 10 -4.78 -2.09 -3.79
CA GLU A 10 -3.33 -2.11 -3.95
C GLU A 10 -2.92 -3.14 -5.01
N GLU A 11 -3.49 -4.36 -4.96
CA GLU A 11 -3.16 -5.42 -5.89
C GLU A 11 -3.52 -5.05 -7.33
N VAL A 12 -4.68 -4.42 -7.53
CA VAL A 12 -5.07 -3.92 -8.85
C VAL A 12 -4.03 -2.92 -9.37
N HIS A 13 -3.60 -2.01 -8.49
CA HIS A 13 -2.59 -1.00 -8.84
C HIS A 13 -1.25 -1.66 -9.21
N VAL A 14 -0.78 -2.60 -8.41
CA VAL A 14 0.47 -3.32 -8.65
C VAL A 14 0.41 -4.07 -9.99
N LEU A 15 -0.68 -4.75 -10.28
CA LEU A 15 -0.85 -5.47 -11.55
C LEU A 15 -0.80 -4.53 -12.75
N ILE A 16 -1.44 -3.37 -12.65
CA ILE A 16 -1.41 -2.38 -13.71
C ILE A 16 0.02 -1.87 -13.93
N LEU A 17 0.75 -1.62 -12.83
CA LEU A 17 2.14 -1.16 -12.93
C LEU A 17 3.07 -2.23 -13.53
N GLN A 18 2.86 -3.50 -13.20
CA GLN A 18 3.73 -4.58 -13.63
C GLN A 18 3.38 -5.13 -15.01
N LYS A 19 2.09 -5.28 -15.29
CA LYS A 19 1.59 -5.96 -16.49
C LYS A 19 0.81 -5.06 -17.44
N GLY A 20 0.53 -3.82 -17.05
CA GLY A 20 -0.25 -2.87 -17.84
C GLY A 20 -1.75 -3.04 -17.69
N LYS A 21 -2.22 -4.12 -17.06
CA LYS A 21 -3.64 -4.39 -16.84
C LYS A 21 -3.87 -5.31 -15.64
N ALA A 22 -5.06 -5.23 -15.07
CA ALA A 22 -5.47 -6.08 -13.96
C ALA A 22 -6.72 -6.85 -14.34
N ARG A 23 -6.70 -8.16 -14.13
CA ARG A 23 -7.83 -9.06 -14.36
C ARG A 23 -8.25 -9.72 -13.07
N VAL A 24 -9.54 -10.03 -12.95
CA VAL A 24 -10.09 -10.72 -11.77
C VAL A 24 -9.29 -11.97 -11.44
N ARG A 25 -8.96 -12.77 -12.45
CA ARG A 25 -8.20 -14.01 -12.28
C ARG A 25 -6.83 -13.77 -11.66
N ASP A 26 -6.12 -12.74 -12.11
CA ASP A 26 -4.78 -12.43 -11.62
C ASP A 26 -4.82 -11.92 -10.18
N VAL A 27 -5.81 -11.09 -9.84
CA VAL A 27 -6.02 -10.62 -8.47
C VAL A 27 -6.30 -11.80 -7.54
N ALA A 28 -7.18 -12.69 -7.97
CA ALA A 28 -7.54 -13.88 -7.17
C ALA A 28 -6.31 -14.76 -6.91
N HIS A 29 -5.50 -14.98 -7.94
CA HIS A 29 -4.28 -15.79 -7.85
C HIS A 29 -3.28 -15.14 -6.88
N ASP A 30 -2.98 -13.86 -7.06
CA ASP A 30 -1.94 -13.19 -6.30
C ASP A 30 -2.32 -13.03 -4.81
N LEU A 31 -3.59 -12.79 -4.51
CA LEU A 31 -4.07 -12.68 -3.14
C LEU A 31 -4.48 -14.01 -2.53
N ASN A 32 -4.39 -15.10 -3.31
CA ASN A 32 -4.77 -16.43 -2.87
C ASN A 32 -6.21 -16.48 -2.35
N VAL A 33 -7.13 -15.90 -3.11
CA VAL A 33 -8.57 -15.92 -2.83
C VAL A 33 -9.33 -16.44 -4.03
N LYS A 34 -10.60 -16.74 -3.86
CA LYS A 34 -11.44 -17.21 -4.96
C LYS A 34 -11.99 -16.03 -5.77
N MET A 35 -12.22 -16.25 -7.06
CA MET A 35 -12.72 -15.20 -7.96
C MET A 35 -14.01 -14.52 -7.48
N PRO A 36 -15.00 -15.22 -6.90
CA PRO A 36 -16.18 -14.55 -6.36
C PRO A 36 -15.87 -13.52 -5.28
N SER A 37 -14.85 -13.75 -4.47
CA SER A 37 -14.41 -12.78 -3.45
C SER A 37 -13.87 -11.51 -4.09
N VAL A 38 -13.12 -11.65 -5.18
CA VAL A 38 -12.60 -10.50 -5.94
C VAL A 38 -13.76 -9.71 -6.54
N VAL A 39 -14.72 -10.40 -7.17
CA VAL A 39 -15.89 -9.77 -7.79
C VAL A 39 -16.68 -8.96 -6.76
N LYS A 40 -16.88 -9.52 -5.57
CA LYS A 40 -17.58 -8.84 -4.48
C LYS A 40 -16.84 -7.59 -4.03
N ALA A 41 -15.52 -7.69 -3.85
CA ALA A 41 -14.69 -6.56 -3.44
C ALA A 41 -14.71 -5.45 -4.50
N LEU A 42 -14.62 -5.82 -5.79
CA LEU A 42 -14.68 -4.85 -6.89
C LEU A 42 -16.01 -4.11 -6.92
N ALA A 43 -17.12 -4.81 -6.64
CA ALA A 43 -18.43 -4.17 -6.57
C ALA A 43 -18.45 -3.09 -5.49
N GLU A 44 -17.88 -3.35 -4.33
CA GLU A 44 -17.78 -2.38 -3.24
C GLU A 44 -16.85 -1.21 -3.60
N LEU A 45 -15.70 -1.51 -4.20
CA LEU A 45 -14.76 -0.47 -4.64
C LEU A 45 -15.36 0.41 -5.73
N LYS A 46 -16.19 -0.17 -6.61
CA LYS A 46 -16.91 0.59 -7.63
C LYS A 46 -17.92 1.55 -7.00
N LYS A 47 -18.63 1.12 -5.96
CA LYS A 47 -19.56 1.98 -5.23
C LYS A 47 -18.85 3.16 -4.58
N LEU A 48 -17.60 2.96 -4.14
CA LEU A 48 -16.77 4.00 -3.54
C LEU A 48 -16.13 4.92 -4.61
N GLY A 49 -16.33 4.62 -5.89
CA GLY A 49 -15.77 5.42 -6.98
C GLY A 49 -14.27 5.22 -7.18
N LEU A 50 -13.75 4.05 -6.82
CA LEU A 50 -12.30 3.77 -6.87
C LEU A 50 -11.90 2.93 -8.06
N VAL A 51 -12.79 2.08 -8.58
CA VAL A 51 -12.52 1.25 -9.75
C VAL A 51 -13.68 1.32 -10.74
N ASN A 52 -13.36 1.02 -12.00
CA ASN A 52 -14.32 0.76 -13.07
C ASN A 52 -13.98 -0.57 -13.71
N GLN A 53 -14.98 -1.28 -14.20
CA GLN A 53 -14.78 -2.52 -14.93
C GLN A 53 -15.93 -2.70 -15.91
N GLU A 54 -15.59 -2.87 -17.18
CA GLU A 54 -16.54 -3.28 -18.19
C GLU A 54 -16.82 -4.78 -18.04
N PRO A 55 -18.02 -5.27 -18.41
CA PRO A 55 -18.31 -6.70 -18.40
C PRO A 55 -17.23 -7.46 -19.21
N TYR A 56 -16.62 -8.46 -18.57
CA TYR A 56 -15.52 -9.24 -19.16
C TYR A 56 -14.28 -8.43 -19.49
N GLY A 57 -14.19 -7.19 -19.02
CA GLY A 57 -13.06 -6.30 -19.26
C GLY A 57 -12.05 -6.29 -18.13
N ASP A 58 -10.95 -5.58 -18.38
CA ASP A 58 -9.92 -5.36 -17.39
C ASP A 58 -10.43 -4.40 -16.31
N ILE A 59 -9.86 -4.51 -15.11
CA ILE A 59 -10.17 -3.62 -13.99
C ILE A 59 -9.38 -2.33 -14.19
N GLU A 60 -10.06 -1.19 -14.12
CA GLU A 60 -9.42 0.12 -14.22
C GLU A 60 -9.55 0.87 -12.90
N LEU A 61 -8.54 1.68 -12.59
CA LEU A 61 -8.57 2.57 -11.44
C LEU A 61 -9.07 3.95 -11.87
N THR A 62 -9.96 4.53 -11.06
CA THR A 62 -10.30 5.94 -11.20
C THR A 62 -9.11 6.78 -10.71
N ALA A 63 -9.10 8.09 -10.97
CA ALA A 63 -8.07 8.97 -10.44
C ALA A 63 -8.01 8.89 -8.91
N LYS A 64 -9.17 8.86 -8.25
CA LYS A 64 -9.27 8.72 -6.80
C LYS A 64 -8.71 7.38 -6.34
N GLY A 65 -9.07 6.29 -7.03
CA GLY A 65 -8.58 4.94 -6.71
C GLY A 65 -7.08 4.83 -6.84
N ARG A 66 -6.52 5.44 -7.87
CA ARG A 66 -5.08 5.46 -8.10
C ARG A 66 -4.34 6.19 -6.98
N ARG A 67 -4.85 7.33 -6.53
CA ARG A 67 -4.23 8.07 -5.43
C ARG A 67 -4.22 7.27 -4.13
N ILE A 68 -5.34 6.63 -3.80
CA ILE A 68 -5.46 5.81 -2.60
C ILE A 68 -4.56 4.58 -2.70
N ALA A 69 -4.57 3.89 -3.83
CA ALA A 69 -3.72 2.71 -4.05
C ALA A 69 -2.24 3.05 -3.95
N ALA A 70 -1.82 4.17 -4.54
CA ALA A 70 -0.43 4.62 -4.46
C ALA A 70 -0.03 4.94 -3.02
N SER A 71 -0.94 5.51 -2.23
CA SER A 71 -0.70 5.80 -0.82
C SER A 71 -0.51 4.50 -0.01
N VAL A 72 -1.36 3.50 -0.23
CA VAL A 72 -1.25 2.19 0.43
C VAL A 72 0.07 1.52 0.06
N LEU A 73 0.40 1.49 -1.23
CA LEU A 73 1.65 0.91 -1.71
C LEU A 73 2.86 1.66 -1.14
N GLY A 74 2.79 2.98 -1.05
CA GLY A 74 3.85 3.80 -0.47
C GLY A 74 4.09 3.47 0.99
N ARG A 75 3.03 3.26 1.77
CA ARG A 75 3.14 2.83 3.17
C ARG A 75 3.80 1.46 3.27
N HIS A 76 3.39 0.52 2.42
CA HIS A 76 3.97 -0.82 2.39
C HIS A 76 5.47 -0.77 2.10
N THR A 77 5.86 -0.06 1.05
CA THR A 77 7.26 0.06 0.64
C THR A 77 8.11 0.69 1.75
N LEU A 78 7.59 1.75 2.37
CA LEU A 78 8.27 2.43 3.49
C LEU A 78 8.48 1.50 4.68
N LEU A 79 7.44 0.81 5.10
CA LEU A 79 7.51 -0.08 6.26
C LEU A 79 8.41 -1.27 6.00
N LYS A 80 8.36 -1.85 4.80
CA LYS A 80 9.27 -2.92 4.42
C LYS A 80 10.72 -2.46 4.51
N ALA A 81 11.04 -1.28 3.97
CA ALA A 81 12.40 -0.71 4.02
C ALA A 81 12.83 -0.47 5.47
N PHE A 82 11.95 0.02 6.31
CA PHE A 82 12.22 0.24 7.73
C PHE A 82 12.58 -1.07 8.44
N LEU A 83 11.77 -2.11 8.24
CA LEU A 83 12.00 -3.41 8.87
C LEU A 83 13.31 -4.05 8.38
N MET A 84 13.63 -3.90 7.10
CA MET A 84 14.88 -4.41 6.56
C MET A 84 16.09 -3.66 7.11
N LYS A 85 15.96 -2.38 7.43
CA LYS A 85 17.01 -1.63 8.14
C LYS A 85 17.24 -2.16 9.56
N LEU A 86 16.22 -2.76 10.15
CA LEU A 86 16.34 -3.44 11.44
C LEU A 86 16.85 -4.87 11.30
N ASN A 87 17.29 -5.26 10.10
CA ASN A 87 17.77 -6.60 9.78
C ASN A 87 16.68 -7.68 9.83
N VAL A 88 15.42 -7.30 9.64
CA VAL A 88 14.35 -8.27 9.44
C VAL A 88 14.50 -8.84 8.03
N PRO A 89 14.49 -10.18 7.86
CA PRO A 89 14.58 -10.80 6.54
C PRO A 89 13.49 -10.30 5.60
N GLU A 90 13.80 -10.21 4.31
CA GLU A 90 12.91 -9.58 3.32
C GLU A 90 11.49 -10.17 3.33
N GLU A 91 11.37 -11.49 3.34
CA GLU A 91 10.04 -12.14 3.34
C GLU A 91 9.24 -11.78 4.57
N GLN A 92 9.85 -11.79 5.75
CA GLN A 92 9.23 -11.42 6.99
C GLN A 92 8.86 -9.93 7.01
N ALA A 93 9.77 -9.08 6.51
CA ALA A 93 9.54 -7.64 6.42
C ALA A 93 8.34 -7.33 5.51
N ASP A 94 8.23 -8.02 4.39
CA ASP A 94 7.12 -7.86 3.46
C ASP A 94 5.79 -8.25 4.10
N ASN A 95 5.77 -9.40 4.79
CA ASN A 95 4.56 -9.88 5.47
C ASN A 95 4.12 -8.93 6.59
N ASP A 96 5.06 -8.50 7.42
CA ASP A 96 4.76 -7.61 8.54
C ASP A 96 4.33 -6.23 8.06
N ALA A 97 4.99 -5.70 7.02
CA ALA A 97 4.62 -4.41 6.42
C ALA A 97 3.18 -4.43 5.90
N CYS A 98 2.76 -5.54 5.30
CA CYS A 98 1.41 -5.71 4.79
C CYS A 98 0.35 -5.56 5.90
N LEU A 99 0.67 -5.97 7.11
CA LEU A 99 -0.22 -5.80 8.26
C LEU A 99 -0.11 -4.38 8.84
N MET A 100 1.09 -3.88 8.99
CA MET A 100 1.37 -2.60 9.65
C MET A 100 0.81 -1.41 8.87
N GLU A 101 0.80 -1.47 7.54
CA GLU A 101 0.39 -0.35 6.69
C GLU A 101 -1.05 0.13 6.95
N HIS A 102 -1.88 -0.73 7.53
CA HIS A 102 -3.29 -0.43 7.77
C HIS A 102 -3.58 0.12 9.17
N ILE A 103 -2.62 0.08 10.09
CA ILE A 103 -2.86 0.39 11.49
C ILE A 103 -2.06 1.57 12.05
N LEU A 104 -1.03 2.00 11.35
CA LEU A 104 -0.16 3.07 11.86
C LEU A 104 -0.75 4.46 11.57
N SER A 105 -0.56 5.37 12.52
CA SER A 105 -0.96 6.77 12.34
C SER A 105 -0.02 7.49 11.36
N ALA A 106 -0.49 8.61 10.81
CA ALA A 106 0.31 9.46 9.93
C ALA A 106 1.58 9.93 10.63
N THR A 107 1.49 10.30 11.91
CA THR A 107 2.64 10.75 12.69
C THR A 107 3.71 9.67 12.78
N THR A 108 3.31 8.43 13.09
CA THR A 108 4.24 7.31 13.17
C THR A 108 4.89 7.05 11.82
N LEU A 109 4.11 7.07 10.74
CA LEU A 109 4.63 6.88 9.39
C LEU A 109 5.63 7.96 9.01
N ASP A 110 5.39 9.21 9.36
CA ASP A 110 6.31 10.32 9.09
C ASP A 110 7.64 10.12 9.82
N ARG A 111 7.59 9.69 11.08
CA ARG A 111 8.80 9.43 11.87
C ARG A 111 9.59 8.24 11.30
N ILE A 112 8.89 7.21 10.84
CA ILE A 112 9.53 6.06 10.18
C ILE A 112 10.18 6.52 8.88
N ARG A 113 9.52 7.37 8.11
CA ARG A 113 10.08 7.92 6.87
C ARG A 113 11.36 8.68 7.14
N ASP A 114 11.37 9.55 8.14
CA ASP A 114 12.57 10.29 8.53
C ASP A 114 13.71 9.33 8.88
N PHE A 115 13.42 8.28 9.63
CA PHE A 115 14.41 7.27 10.00
C PHE A 115 14.98 6.56 8.76
N VAL A 116 14.11 6.16 7.83
CA VAL A 116 14.53 5.43 6.62
C VAL A 116 15.33 6.32 5.69
N GLU A 117 14.89 7.55 5.47
CA GLU A 117 15.53 8.48 4.52
C GLU A 117 16.83 9.08 5.06
N CYS A 118 16.86 9.40 6.35
CA CYS A 118 17.97 10.12 6.94
C CYS A 118 18.86 9.25 7.83
N GLY A 119 18.43 8.02 8.15
CA GLY A 119 19.06 7.20 9.18
C GLY A 119 18.78 7.76 10.58
N GLY A 120 18.70 6.91 11.59
CA GLY A 120 18.24 7.27 12.92
C GLY A 120 18.91 8.51 13.52
N ALA A 121 20.24 8.61 13.47
CA ALA A 121 20.98 9.73 14.01
C ALA A 121 20.69 11.05 13.27
N ARG A 122 20.56 11.00 11.94
CA ARG A 122 20.26 12.17 11.12
C ARG A 122 18.85 12.70 11.38
N ALA A 123 17.90 11.81 11.54
CA ALA A 123 16.54 12.19 11.87
C ALA A 123 16.48 12.94 13.20
N LYS A 124 17.24 12.48 14.18
CA LYS A 124 17.36 13.14 15.49
C LYS A 124 18.00 14.53 15.38
N GLU A 125 19.09 14.65 14.64
CA GLU A 125 19.76 15.93 14.40
C GLU A 125 18.81 16.93 13.73
N LYS A 126 18.08 16.50 12.75
CA LYS A 126 17.11 17.32 12.02
C LYS A 126 16.00 17.83 12.96
N SER A 127 15.53 16.97 13.85
CA SER A 127 14.54 17.34 14.86
C SER A 127 15.09 18.37 15.84
N ASP A 128 16.31 18.17 16.31
CA ASP A 128 16.97 19.08 17.24
C ASP A 128 17.20 20.45 16.60
N LYS A 129 17.63 20.49 15.33
CA LYS A 129 17.80 21.75 14.59
C LYS A 129 16.50 22.52 14.46
N ASN A 130 15.40 21.84 14.20
CA ASN A 130 14.10 22.47 14.12
C ASN A 130 13.65 23.04 15.45
N LYS A 131 14.05 22.45 16.56
CA LYS A 131 13.78 22.97 17.90
C LYS A 131 14.63 24.19 18.23
N GLU A 132 15.88 24.17 17.79
CA GLU A 132 16.83 25.27 18.04
C GLU A 132 16.50 26.54 17.25
N THR A 133 15.86 26.40 16.09
CA THR A 133 15.50 27.53 15.23
C THR A 133 14.20 28.22 15.64
N LYS A 134 13.56 27.75 16.68
CA LYS A 134 12.40 28.41 17.27
C LYS A 134 12.81 29.21 18.50
#